data_66b5b68e18f1bbefc254e695c6620873
#
_entry.id   66b5b68e18f1bbefc254e695c6620873
#
_cell.length_a   1.000
_cell.length_b   1.000
_cell.length_c   1.000
_cell.angle_alpha   90.00
_cell.angle_beta   90.00
_cell.angle_gamma   90.00
#
_symmetry.space_group_name_H-M   'P 1'
#
loop_
_entity.id
_entity.type
_entity.pdbx_description
1 polymer ?
#
loop_
_entity_poly.entity_id
_entity_poly.type
_entity_poly.pdbx_seq_one_letter_code
_entity_poly.pdbx_strand_id
1 'polypeptide(L)'
;MENIMNNPVIGVVMCRNRLKGHATQTLQEKYLNAIIHAGGLPIALPHALAEPSLLEQLLPKLDGIYLPGSPSNVQPHLYGENGDEPDADPGRDLLSMALINAALERRIPIFAICRGLQELVVATGGSLHRKLCEQPELLEHREDPELPVEQQYAPSHEVQVEEGGLLSALLPECSNFWVNSLHGQEAKVVSPRLRVEARSPDGLVEAVSVINHPFALGVQWHPEWNSSEYALSRILFEGFITACQHHIAEKQRL
;
A
#
# COMPACT_ATOMS: atom_id res chain seq x y z
N MET A 1 -26.22 23.71 -13.38
CA MET A 1 -24.76 23.63 -13.23
C MET A 1 -24.48 22.21 -12.75
N GLU A 2 -23.92 21.39 -13.64
CA GLU A 2 -23.42 20.08 -13.22
C GLU A 2 -22.35 20.31 -12.14
N ASN A 3 -22.55 19.67 -11.01
CA ASN A 3 -21.57 19.67 -9.93
C ASN A 3 -20.34 18.94 -10.50
N ILE A 4 -19.34 19.68 -10.97
CA ILE A 4 -18.04 19.10 -11.31
C ILE A 4 -17.48 18.59 -9.97
N MET A 5 -17.75 17.32 -9.67
CA MET A 5 -17.10 16.66 -8.55
C MET A 5 -15.61 16.63 -8.90
N ASN A 6 -14.82 17.42 -8.20
CA ASN A 6 -13.37 17.39 -8.35
C ASN A 6 -12.88 16.00 -7.90
N ASN A 7 -12.13 15.34 -8.79
CA ASN A 7 -11.51 14.07 -8.45
C ASN A 7 -10.61 14.24 -7.23
N PRO A 8 -10.64 13.35 -6.24
CA PRO A 8 -9.75 13.41 -5.07
C PRO A 8 -8.29 13.44 -5.49
N VAL A 9 -7.50 14.30 -4.84
CA VAL A 9 -6.05 14.41 -5.06
C VAL A 9 -5.33 13.34 -4.26
N ILE A 10 -4.72 12.39 -4.94
CA ILE A 10 -4.07 11.22 -4.34
C ILE A 10 -2.55 11.37 -4.44
N GLY A 11 -1.88 11.51 -3.29
CA GLY A 11 -0.42 11.51 -3.23
C GLY A 11 0.13 10.08 -3.40
N VAL A 12 0.98 9.87 -4.41
CA VAL A 12 1.58 8.56 -4.74
C VAL A 12 3.08 8.62 -4.49
N VAL A 13 3.58 7.85 -3.54
CA VAL A 13 5.00 7.83 -3.17
C VAL A 13 5.84 7.21 -4.27
N MET A 14 6.90 7.89 -4.67
CA MET A 14 7.84 7.43 -5.71
C MET A 14 8.84 6.41 -5.15
N CYS A 15 9.47 5.65 -6.06
CA CYS A 15 10.55 4.71 -5.75
C CYS A 15 11.86 5.22 -6.33
N ARG A 16 12.98 5.02 -5.61
CA ARG A 16 14.32 5.28 -6.15
C ARG A 16 14.64 4.33 -7.29
N ASN A 17 15.29 4.87 -8.30
CA ASN A 17 15.77 4.11 -9.46
C ASN A 17 17.10 4.69 -10.00
N ARG A 18 17.74 3.99 -10.91
CA ARG A 18 18.89 4.47 -11.68
C ARG A 18 18.58 4.39 -13.17
N LEU A 19 18.51 5.55 -13.83
CA LEU A 19 18.35 5.62 -15.27
C LEU A 19 19.62 6.23 -15.90
N LYS A 20 20.28 5.49 -16.76
CA LYS A 20 21.54 5.91 -17.41
C LYS A 20 22.60 6.45 -16.42
N GLY A 21 22.71 5.80 -15.24
CA GLY A 21 23.66 6.19 -14.19
C GLY A 21 23.20 7.32 -13.26
N HIS A 22 22.13 8.03 -13.58
CA HIS A 22 21.59 9.09 -12.74
C HIS A 22 20.63 8.52 -11.68
N ALA A 23 20.73 9.03 -10.44
CA ALA A 23 19.72 8.78 -9.41
C ALA A 23 18.40 9.44 -9.84
N THR A 24 17.35 8.66 -9.90
CA THR A 24 16.01 9.09 -10.31
C THR A 24 14.97 8.58 -9.34
N GLN A 25 13.78 9.12 -9.42
CA GLN A 25 12.61 8.58 -8.75
C GLN A 25 11.54 8.32 -9.78
N THR A 26 10.87 7.16 -9.70
CA THR A 26 9.94 6.67 -10.71
C THR A 26 8.67 6.14 -10.09
N LEU A 27 7.60 6.09 -10.89
CA LEU A 27 6.36 5.38 -10.64
C LEU A 27 6.04 4.52 -11.86
N GLN A 28 5.59 3.30 -11.63
CA GLN A 28 5.09 2.45 -12.71
C GLN A 28 3.67 2.87 -13.09
N GLU A 29 3.36 2.86 -14.38
CA GLU A 29 2.07 3.31 -14.93
C GLU A 29 0.87 2.57 -14.33
N LYS A 30 1.00 1.28 -14.01
CA LYS A 30 -0.07 0.47 -13.41
C LYS A 30 -0.64 1.08 -12.13
N TYR A 31 0.21 1.69 -11.27
CA TYR A 31 -0.24 2.34 -10.04
C TYR A 31 -1.03 3.63 -10.33
N LEU A 32 -0.55 4.43 -11.28
CA LEU A 32 -1.23 5.67 -11.68
C LEU A 32 -2.56 5.37 -12.37
N ASN A 33 -2.56 4.40 -13.29
CA ASN A 33 -3.75 4.00 -14.03
C ASN A 33 -4.84 3.46 -13.11
N ALA A 34 -4.49 2.68 -12.08
CA ALA A 34 -5.46 2.16 -11.12
C ALA A 34 -6.20 3.29 -10.37
N ILE A 35 -5.48 4.35 -9.96
CA ILE A 35 -6.09 5.54 -9.35
C ILE A 35 -6.97 6.30 -10.35
N ILE A 36 -6.49 6.50 -11.58
CA ILE A 36 -7.24 7.23 -12.63
C ILE A 36 -8.53 6.49 -12.98
N HIS A 37 -8.46 5.18 -13.18
CA HIS A 37 -9.64 4.36 -13.51
C HIS A 37 -10.70 4.39 -12.40
N ALA A 38 -10.29 4.50 -11.15
CA ALA A 38 -11.20 4.63 -10.01
C ALA A 38 -11.73 6.07 -9.80
N GLY A 39 -11.27 7.06 -10.59
CA GLY A 39 -11.73 8.44 -10.52
C GLY A 39 -10.90 9.35 -9.59
N GLY A 40 -9.68 8.97 -9.24
CA GLY A 40 -8.72 9.82 -8.51
C GLY A 40 -7.81 10.62 -9.43
N LEU A 41 -7.18 11.67 -8.89
CA LEU A 41 -6.15 12.47 -9.52
C LEU A 41 -4.79 12.17 -8.86
N PRO A 42 -3.93 11.30 -9.44
CA PRO A 42 -2.66 10.94 -8.84
C PRO A 42 -1.63 12.07 -8.99
N ILE A 43 -0.91 12.36 -7.89
CA ILE A 43 0.23 13.29 -7.85
C ILE A 43 1.43 12.54 -7.30
N ALA A 44 2.53 12.52 -8.06
CA ALA A 44 3.79 11.89 -7.65
C ALA A 44 4.44 12.66 -6.50
N LEU A 45 4.81 11.95 -5.44
CA LEU A 45 5.46 12.50 -4.24
C LEU A 45 6.94 12.10 -4.22
N PRO A 46 7.87 13.02 -4.55
CA PRO A 46 9.30 12.77 -4.44
C PRO A 46 9.76 12.77 -2.98
N HIS A 47 10.83 12.03 -2.70
CA HIS A 47 11.37 11.81 -1.34
C HIS A 47 11.75 13.10 -0.61
N ALA A 48 12.11 14.16 -1.34
CA ALA A 48 12.41 15.46 -0.75
C ALA A 48 11.25 16.07 0.06
N LEU A 49 10.01 15.62 -0.18
CA LEU A 49 8.83 16.03 0.60
C LEU A 49 8.80 15.45 2.03
N ALA A 50 9.75 14.61 2.41
CA ALA A 50 9.95 14.17 3.78
C ALA A 50 10.43 15.32 4.70
N GLU A 51 10.89 16.44 4.14
CA GLU A 51 11.23 17.64 4.91
C GLU A 51 9.99 18.17 5.62
N PRO A 52 10.01 18.35 6.97
CA PRO A 52 8.82 18.64 7.76
C PRO A 52 8.02 19.85 7.29
N SER A 53 8.69 20.93 6.89
CA SER A 53 8.01 22.16 6.44
C SER A 53 7.32 21.97 5.08
N LEU A 54 7.85 21.13 4.21
CA LEU A 54 7.23 20.78 2.92
C LEU A 54 6.06 19.80 3.12
N LEU A 55 6.22 18.84 4.02
CA LEU A 55 5.19 17.88 4.36
C LEU A 55 3.94 18.57 4.92
N GLU A 56 4.12 19.51 5.87
CA GLU A 56 3.03 20.29 6.44
C GLU A 56 2.27 21.13 5.39
N GLN A 57 2.96 21.64 4.39
CA GLN A 57 2.34 22.37 3.28
C GLN A 57 1.64 21.47 2.26
N LEU A 58 2.09 20.21 2.15
CA LEU A 58 1.54 19.21 1.23
C LEU A 58 0.24 18.60 1.75
N LEU A 59 0.23 18.16 3.02
CA LEU A 59 -0.86 17.36 3.59
C LEU A 59 -2.26 17.97 3.42
N PRO A 60 -2.49 19.29 3.58
CA PRO A 60 -3.80 19.89 3.34
C PRO A 60 -4.30 19.81 1.88
N LYS A 61 -3.38 19.56 0.94
CA LYS A 61 -3.68 19.49 -0.49
C LYS A 61 -4.01 18.08 -0.95
N LEU A 62 -3.77 17.08 -0.11
CA LEU A 62 -4.05 15.67 -0.40
C LEU A 62 -5.41 15.28 0.19
N ASP A 63 -6.13 14.46 -0.56
CA ASP A 63 -7.39 13.87 -0.15
C ASP A 63 -7.25 12.37 0.15
N GLY A 64 -6.13 11.77 -0.28
CA GLY A 64 -5.74 10.41 0.01
C GLY A 64 -4.25 10.19 -0.23
N ILE A 65 -3.71 9.12 0.35
CA ILE A 65 -2.33 8.68 0.17
C ILE A 65 -2.32 7.27 -0.37
N TYR A 66 -1.53 7.05 -1.41
CA TYR A 66 -1.32 5.76 -2.01
C TYR A 66 0.15 5.37 -1.89
N LEU A 67 0.41 4.26 -1.20
CA LEU A 67 1.74 3.66 -1.01
C LEU A 67 1.87 2.47 -1.95
N PRO A 68 2.50 2.62 -3.13
CA PRO A 68 2.61 1.55 -4.10
C PRO A 68 3.62 0.48 -3.67
N GLY A 69 3.60 -0.67 -4.32
CA GLY A 69 4.67 -1.67 -4.25
C GLY A 69 6.00 -1.12 -4.76
N SER A 70 7.08 -1.81 -4.42
CA SER A 70 8.44 -1.48 -4.85
C SER A 70 9.32 -2.73 -4.78
N PRO A 71 10.32 -2.88 -5.64
CA PRO A 71 11.33 -3.92 -5.49
C PRO A 71 12.28 -3.67 -4.30
N SER A 72 12.27 -2.44 -3.71
CA SER A 72 13.09 -2.14 -2.55
C SER A 72 12.49 -2.67 -1.26
N ASN A 73 13.33 -2.98 -0.28
CA ASN A 73 12.97 -3.44 1.06
C ASN A 73 12.93 -2.29 2.08
N VAL A 74 12.16 -2.46 3.15
CA VAL A 74 12.16 -1.53 4.29
C VAL A 74 13.43 -1.75 5.11
N GLN A 75 14.07 -0.65 5.57
CA GLN A 75 15.30 -0.70 6.37
C GLN A 75 15.09 -1.44 7.70
N PRO A 76 15.96 -2.41 8.07
CA PRO A 76 15.78 -3.25 9.26
C PRO A 76 15.66 -2.50 10.57
N HIS A 77 16.44 -1.43 10.75
CA HIS A 77 16.43 -0.63 11.99
C HIS A 77 15.08 0.02 12.30
N LEU A 78 14.21 0.22 11.28
CA LEU A 78 12.87 0.80 11.46
C LEU A 78 11.89 -0.14 12.15
N TYR A 79 12.17 -1.44 12.17
CA TYR A 79 11.34 -2.46 12.83
C TYR A 79 12.12 -3.33 13.84
N GLY A 80 13.23 -2.78 14.37
CA GLY A 80 13.98 -3.36 15.48
C GLY A 80 14.95 -4.49 15.11
N GLU A 81 15.23 -4.67 13.80
CA GLU A 81 16.21 -5.64 13.31
C GLU A 81 17.56 -4.94 13.02
N ASN A 82 18.65 -5.71 13.05
CA ASN A 82 19.99 -5.23 12.75
C ASN A 82 20.48 -5.74 11.38
N GLY A 83 21.52 -5.09 10.88
CA GLY A 83 22.21 -5.45 9.63
C GLY A 83 21.86 -4.55 8.47
N ASP A 84 22.62 -4.71 7.38
CA ASP A 84 22.44 -3.96 6.17
C ASP A 84 21.33 -4.55 5.29
N GLU A 85 20.64 -3.69 4.56
CA GLU A 85 19.68 -4.06 3.53
C GLU A 85 20.09 -3.41 2.20
N PRO A 86 20.77 -4.17 1.33
CA PRO A 86 21.30 -3.62 0.08
C PRO A 86 20.23 -3.04 -0.84
N ASP A 87 19.03 -3.62 -0.80
CA ASP A 87 17.90 -3.22 -1.62
C ASP A 87 16.99 -2.17 -0.94
N ALA A 88 17.46 -1.54 0.14
CA ALA A 88 16.70 -0.50 0.83
C ALA A 88 16.56 0.79 0.00
N ASP A 89 15.46 1.49 0.22
CA ASP A 89 15.24 2.87 -0.25
C ASP A 89 15.03 3.81 0.95
N PRO A 90 16.14 4.31 1.57
CA PRO A 90 16.05 5.15 2.76
C PRO A 90 15.26 6.44 2.55
N GLY A 91 15.29 7.00 1.33
CA GLY A 91 14.53 8.22 1.01
C GLY A 91 13.03 7.96 0.98
N ARG A 92 12.62 6.82 0.46
CA ARG A 92 11.22 6.37 0.48
C ARG A 92 10.80 6.04 1.92
N ASP A 93 11.61 5.33 2.68
CA ASP A 93 11.31 5.01 4.07
C ASP A 93 11.05 6.29 4.89
N LEU A 94 11.92 7.29 4.75
CA LEU A 94 11.77 8.56 5.46
C LEU A 94 10.45 9.26 5.11
N LEU A 95 10.10 9.35 3.82
CA LEU A 95 8.86 9.96 3.38
C LEU A 95 7.63 9.16 3.81
N SER A 96 7.65 7.84 3.60
CA SER A 96 6.51 6.98 3.91
C SER A 96 6.18 6.95 5.39
N MET A 97 7.19 6.85 6.28
CA MET A 97 6.97 6.88 7.72
C MET A 97 6.36 8.23 8.16
N ALA A 98 6.86 9.34 7.64
CA ALA A 98 6.34 10.66 7.95
C ALA A 98 4.91 10.85 7.43
N LEU A 99 4.63 10.44 6.17
CA LEU A 99 3.30 10.51 5.55
C LEU A 99 2.27 9.67 6.29
N ILE A 100 2.60 8.40 6.60
CA ILE A 100 1.69 7.49 7.30
C ILE A 100 1.29 8.09 8.65
N ASN A 101 2.27 8.48 9.48
CA ASN A 101 1.98 9.04 10.79
C ASN A 101 1.11 10.29 10.70
N ALA A 102 1.47 11.23 9.84
CA ALA A 102 0.70 12.46 9.66
C ALA A 102 -0.72 12.23 9.08
N ALA A 103 -0.86 11.25 8.18
CA ALA A 103 -2.16 10.89 7.60
C ALA A 103 -3.07 10.21 8.63
N LEU A 104 -2.54 9.32 9.47
CA LEU A 104 -3.31 8.69 10.53
C LEU A 104 -3.83 9.70 11.55
N GLU A 105 -3.00 10.68 11.94
CA GLU A 105 -3.40 11.77 12.83
C GLU A 105 -4.51 12.65 12.23
N ARG A 106 -4.42 12.94 10.94
CA ARG A 106 -5.37 13.79 10.20
C ARG A 106 -6.55 13.02 9.58
N ARG A 107 -6.60 11.70 9.79
CA ARG A 107 -7.62 10.81 9.24
C ARG A 107 -7.72 10.84 7.71
N ILE A 108 -6.60 11.12 7.02
CA ILE A 108 -6.49 11.08 5.55
C ILE A 108 -6.49 9.61 5.11
N PRO A 109 -7.36 9.20 4.19
CA PRO A 109 -7.40 7.82 3.69
C PRO A 109 -6.05 7.35 3.13
N ILE A 110 -5.69 6.10 3.45
CA ILE A 110 -4.45 5.44 3.00
C ILE A 110 -4.81 4.13 2.30
N PHE A 111 -4.28 3.93 1.09
CA PHE A 111 -4.24 2.62 0.46
C PHE A 111 -2.79 2.21 0.23
N ALA A 112 -2.41 1.04 0.72
CA ALA A 112 -1.03 0.57 0.79
C ALA A 112 -0.89 -0.81 0.14
N ILE A 113 0.00 -0.98 -0.84
CA ILE A 113 0.16 -2.20 -1.63
C ILE A 113 1.56 -2.78 -1.46
N CYS A 114 1.66 -4.08 -1.17
CA CYS A 114 2.90 -4.85 -1.06
C CYS A 114 3.87 -4.15 -0.10
N ARG A 115 4.94 -3.53 -0.59
CA ARG A 115 5.84 -2.73 0.24
C ARG A 115 5.13 -1.63 1.03
N GLY A 116 4.06 -1.05 0.48
CA GLY A 116 3.23 -0.07 1.19
C GLY A 116 2.54 -0.66 2.43
N LEU A 117 2.04 -1.90 2.37
CA LEU A 117 1.54 -2.61 3.55
C LEU A 117 2.64 -2.76 4.60
N GLN A 118 3.84 -3.16 4.18
CA GLN A 118 4.99 -3.34 5.08
C GLN A 118 5.37 -2.01 5.75
N GLU A 119 5.35 -0.90 5.01
CA GLU A 119 5.52 0.46 5.53
C GLU A 119 4.44 0.80 6.57
N LEU A 120 3.17 0.45 6.32
CA LEU A 120 2.06 0.68 7.26
C LEU A 120 2.23 -0.13 8.54
N VAL A 121 2.63 -1.40 8.44
CA VAL A 121 2.94 -2.28 9.58
C VAL A 121 4.04 -1.69 10.44
N VAL A 122 5.16 -1.28 9.83
CA VAL A 122 6.30 -0.69 10.53
C VAL A 122 5.97 0.65 11.17
N ALA A 123 5.31 1.56 10.45
CA ALA A 123 4.92 2.88 10.96
C ALA A 123 3.96 2.81 12.15
N THR A 124 3.19 1.73 12.27
CA THR A 124 2.29 1.51 13.42
C THR A 124 2.94 0.76 14.59
N GLY A 125 4.19 0.31 14.45
CA GLY A 125 4.98 -0.36 15.49
C GLY A 125 5.03 -1.87 15.38
N GLY A 126 4.72 -2.43 14.21
CA GLY A 126 4.92 -3.84 13.87
C GLY A 126 6.34 -4.13 13.38
N SER A 127 6.59 -5.39 13.01
CA SER A 127 7.88 -5.84 12.46
C SER A 127 7.69 -6.74 11.25
N LEU A 128 8.78 -6.99 10.49
CA LEU A 128 8.77 -7.74 9.25
C LEU A 128 9.65 -9.01 9.34
N HIS A 129 9.27 -10.05 8.62
CA HIS A 129 10.20 -11.09 8.15
C HIS A 129 11.05 -10.48 7.03
N ARG A 130 12.37 -10.46 7.20
CA ARG A 130 13.29 -9.86 6.21
C ARG A 130 13.35 -10.65 4.91
N LYS A 131 13.29 -11.98 5.02
CA LYS A 131 13.45 -12.90 3.90
C LYS A 131 12.56 -14.12 4.11
N LEU A 132 11.46 -14.19 3.43
CA LEU A 132 10.55 -15.32 3.49
C LEU A 132 11.20 -16.61 2.99
N CYS A 133 12.02 -16.53 1.96
CA CYS A 133 12.73 -17.69 1.40
C CYS A 133 13.68 -18.40 2.37
N GLU A 134 14.01 -17.78 3.51
CA GLU A 134 14.77 -18.43 4.60
C GLU A 134 13.86 -19.14 5.63
N GLN A 135 12.54 -19.14 5.43
CA GLN A 135 11.53 -19.79 6.30
C GLN A 135 10.99 -21.02 5.57
N PRO A 136 11.51 -22.24 5.84
CA PRO A 136 11.20 -23.44 5.06
C PRO A 136 9.76 -23.95 5.21
N GLU A 137 9.03 -23.46 6.22
CA GLU A 137 7.62 -23.79 6.48
C GLU A 137 6.62 -22.95 5.69
N LEU A 138 7.08 -21.85 5.06
CA LEU A 138 6.24 -20.94 4.30
C LEU A 138 6.24 -21.30 2.81
N LEU A 139 5.20 -20.86 2.11
CA LEU A 139 5.10 -20.96 0.65
C LEU A 139 6.13 -20.04 -0.02
N GLU A 140 6.43 -20.29 -1.28
CA GLU A 140 7.20 -19.32 -2.08
C GLU A 140 6.27 -18.18 -2.51
N HIS A 141 6.56 -17.00 -2.02
CA HIS A 141 5.78 -15.78 -2.26
C HIS A 141 6.40 -14.83 -3.29
N ARG A 142 7.60 -15.15 -3.78
CA ARG A 142 8.26 -14.37 -4.83
C ARG A 142 7.81 -14.85 -6.21
N GLU A 143 7.82 -13.93 -7.14
CA GLU A 143 7.66 -14.23 -8.56
C GLU A 143 8.88 -15.00 -9.10
N ASP A 144 8.68 -15.75 -10.16
CA ASP A 144 9.78 -16.27 -10.98
C ASP A 144 10.18 -15.20 -12.00
N PRO A 145 11.38 -14.57 -11.86
CA PRO A 145 11.82 -13.48 -12.72
C PRO A 145 12.08 -13.91 -14.17
N GLU A 146 12.19 -15.21 -14.45
CA GLU A 146 12.35 -15.75 -15.80
C GLU A 146 11.04 -15.81 -16.59
N LEU A 147 9.88 -15.71 -15.91
CA LEU A 147 8.58 -15.70 -16.55
C LEU A 147 8.23 -14.33 -17.15
N PRO A 148 7.40 -14.29 -18.20
CA PRO A 148 6.79 -13.05 -18.67
C PRO A 148 6.01 -12.33 -17.56
N VAL A 149 5.99 -11.00 -17.59
CA VAL A 149 5.38 -10.16 -16.54
C VAL A 149 3.92 -10.56 -16.27
N GLU A 150 3.14 -10.87 -17.30
CA GLU A 150 1.74 -11.31 -17.17
C GLU A 150 1.61 -12.60 -16.36
N GLN A 151 2.60 -13.48 -16.45
CA GLN A 151 2.62 -14.73 -15.67
C GLN A 151 3.12 -14.51 -14.24
N GLN A 152 4.02 -13.55 -14.02
CA GLN A 152 4.44 -13.17 -12.67
C GLN A 152 3.27 -12.62 -11.84
N TYR A 153 2.34 -11.91 -12.49
CA TYR A 153 1.12 -11.37 -11.85
C TYR A 153 -0.10 -12.31 -11.92
N ALA A 154 0.08 -13.54 -12.37
CA ALA A 154 -1.01 -14.53 -12.35
C ALA A 154 -1.41 -14.87 -10.90
N PRO A 155 -2.67 -15.32 -10.66
CA PRO A 155 -3.08 -15.80 -9.34
C PRO A 155 -2.16 -16.91 -8.82
N SER A 156 -1.67 -16.75 -7.59
CA SER A 156 -0.68 -17.64 -6.95
C SER A 156 -1.29 -18.50 -5.86
N HIS A 157 -2.04 -17.88 -4.94
CA HIS A 157 -2.69 -18.58 -3.83
C HIS A 157 -4.01 -17.92 -3.45
N GLU A 158 -4.81 -18.64 -2.67
CA GLU A 158 -6.06 -18.15 -2.12
C GLU A 158 -5.79 -17.43 -0.79
N VAL A 159 -6.49 -16.33 -0.52
CA VAL A 159 -6.48 -15.68 0.80
C VAL A 159 -7.84 -15.82 1.45
N GLN A 160 -7.85 -16.00 2.77
CA GLN A 160 -9.05 -16.03 3.60
C GLN A 160 -9.28 -14.66 4.24
N VAL A 161 -10.48 -14.11 4.06
CA VAL A 161 -10.90 -12.83 4.65
C VAL A 161 -11.35 -13.02 6.09
N GLU A 162 -10.85 -12.18 6.99
CA GLU A 162 -11.28 -12.12 8.39
C GLU A 162 -12.59 -11.34 8.52
N GLU A 163 -13.60 -11.90 9.20
CA GLU A 163 -14.90 -11.29 9.34
C GLU A 163 -14.89 -10.00 10.19
N GLY A 164 -15.78 -9.06 9.87
CA GLY A 164 -16.06 -7.86 10.66
C GLY A 164 -14.99 -6.76 10.54
N GLY A 165 -14.12 -6.83 9.55
CA GLY A 165 -13.13 -5.81 9.23
C GLY A 165 -13.52 -4.93 8.04
N LEU A 166 -12.59 -4.05 7.64
CA LEU A 166 -12.77 -3.16 6.49
C LEU A 166 -12.87 -3.95 5.18
N LEU A 167 -12.00 -4.97 4.99
CA LEU A 167 -11.99 -5.78 3.78
C LEU A 167 -13.29 -6.59 3.64
N SER A 168 -13.76 -7.22 4.71
CA SER A 168 -15.04 -7.94 4.70
C SER A 168 -16.24 -7.01 4.47
N ALA A 169 -16.18 -5.75 4.91
CA ALA A 169 -17.21 -4.76 4.62
C ALA A 169 -17.23 -4.33 3.15
N LEU A 170 -16.06 -4.28 2.49
CA LEU A 170 -15.95 -4.02 1.06
C LEU A 170 -16.38 -5.22 0.20
N LEU A 171 -16.24 -6.43 0.74
CA LEU A 171 -16.48 -7.72 0.05
C LEU A 171 -17.46 -8.60 0.83
N PRO A 172 -18.72 -8.16 1.05
CA PRO A 172 -19.62 -8.79 2.02
C PRO A 172 -20.03 -10.23 1.68
N GLU A 173 -19.91 -10.64 0.42
CA GLU A 173 -20.26 -11.99 -0.04
C GLU A 173 -19.03 -12.86 -0.37
N CYS A 174 -17.82 -12.37 -0.01
CA CYS A 174 -16.57 -13.02 -0.38
C CYS A 174 -15.74 -13.35 0.86
N SER A 175 -15.66 -14.63 1.22
CA SER A 175 -14.85 -15.12 2.34
C SER A 175 -13.43 -15.51 1.94
N ASN A 176 -13.20 -15.81 0.66
CA ASN A 176 -11.90 -16.17 0.11
C ASN A 176 -11.81 -15.80 -1.38
N PHE A 177 -10.60 -15.54 -1.86
CA PHE A 177 -10.31 -15.25 -3.26
C PHE A 177 -8.84 -15.46 -3.59
N TRP A 178 -8.54 -15.64 -4.88
CA TRP A 178 -7.17 -15.81 -5.36
C TRP A 178 -6.48 -14.48 -5.58
N VAL A 179 -5.18 -14.42 -5.21
CA VAL A 179 -4.31 -13.24 -5.36
C VAL A 179 -3.00 -13.61 -6.05
N ASN A 180 -2.34 -12.63 -6.64
CA ASN A 180 -0.94 -12.74 -7.07
C ASN A 180 0.00 -12.56 -5.87
N SER A 181 1.26 -13.02 -6.00
CA SER A 181 2.25 -12.93 -4.92
C SER A 181 3.62 -12.62 -5.51
N LEU A 182 4.19 -11.48 -5.13
CA LEU A 182 5.46 -10.95 -5.65
C LEU A 182 6.24 -10.24 -4.52
N HIS A 183 6.52 -10.93 -3.41
CA HIS A 183 7.19 -10.29 -2.26
C HIS A 183 8.16 -11.21 -1.53
N GLY A 184 9.25 -10.61 -1.04
CA GLY A 184 10.27 -11.31 -0.25
C GLY A 184 10.26 -10.93 1.24
N GLN A 185 9.60 -9.81 1.59
CA GLN A 185 9.35 -9.37 2.97
C GLN A 185 7.86 -9.47 3.30
N GLU A 186 7.53 -9.65 4.59
CA GLU A 186 6.15 -9.83 5.06
C GLU A 186 6.01 -9.40 6.52
N ALA A 187 4.79 -9.07 6.94
CA ALA A 187 4.47 -8.75 8.32
C ALA A 187 4.76 -9.94 9.25
N LYS A 188 5.64 -9.74 10.25
CA LYS A 188 6.00 -10.73 11.28
C LYS A 188 5.18 -10.51 12.55
N VAL A 189 5.18 -9.28 13.04
CA VAL A 189 4.39 -8.86 14.19
C VAL A 189 3.48 -7.73 13.76
N VAL A 190 2.19 -7.95 13.88
CA VAL A 190 1.16 -6.92 13.62
C VAL A 190 0.97 -6.09 14.87
N SER A 191 1.07 -4.77 14.74
CA SER A 191 0.82 -3.82 15.82
C SER A 191 -0.62 -3.94 16.35
N PRO A 192 -0.86 -3.71 17.66
CA PRO A 192 -2.23 -3.66 18.21
C PRO A 192 -3.07 -2.49 17.66
N ARG A 193 -2.48 -1.56 16.91
CA ARG A 193 -3.19 -0.52 16.15
C ARG A 193 -3.81 -1.02 14.85
N LEU A 194 -3.40 -2.21 14.41
CA LEU A 194 -3.86 -2.84 13.17
C LEU A 194 -4.79 -4.02 13.45
N ARG A 195 -5.74 -4.20 12.56
CA ARG A 195 -6.54 -5.39 12.42
C ARG A 195 -6.02 -6.19 11.24
N VAL A 196 -5.86 -7.50 11.41
CA VAL A 196 -5.66 -8.41 10.29
C VAL A 196 -6.97 -8.57 9.54
N GLU A 197 -6.93 -8.40 8.24
CA GLU A 197 -8.09 -8.43 7.34
C GLU A 197 -8.12 -9.70 6.46
N ALA A 198 -6.94 -10.25 6.15
CA ALA A 198 -6.84 -11.51 5.39
C ALA A 198 -5.52 -12.24 5.68
N ARG A 199 -5.54 -13.57 5.45
CA ARG A 199 -4.38 -14.47 5.59
C ARG A 199 -4.26 -15.41 4.40
N SER A 200 -3.01 -15.77 4.07
CA SER A 200 -2.66 -16.86 3.16
C SER A 200 -2.81 -18.24 3.83
N PRO A 201 -2.76 -19.35 3.07
CA PRO A 201 -2.92 -20.70 3.61
C PRO A 201 -1.81 -21.11 4.60
N ASP A 202 -0.61 -20.54 4.50
CA ASP A 202 0.51 -20.73 5.42
C ASP A 202 0.47 -19.78 6.63
N GLY A 203 -0.60 -18.97 6.74
CA GLY A 203 -0.90 -18.14 7.90
C GLY A 203 -0.28 -16.73 7.86
N LEU A 204 0.44 -16.36 6.80
CA LEU A 204 0.96 -15.00 6.63
C LEU A 204 -0.16 -13.96 6.51
N VAL A 205 0.16 -12.73 6.86
CA VAL A 205 -0.79 -11.61 6.88
C VAL A 205 -0.87 -10.95 5.51
N GLU A 206 -1.89 -11.23 4.77
CA GLU A 206 -2.10 -10.70 3.42
C GLU A 206 -2.79 -9.33 3.37
N ALA A 207 -3.52 -8.95 4.43
CA ALA A 207 -4.12 -7.63 4.51
C ALA A 207 -4.25 -7.15 5.96
N VAL A 208 -4.13 -5.83 6.15
CA VAL A 208 -4.34 -5.16 7.43
C VAL A 208 -5.13 -3.87 7.24
N SER A 209 -5.87 -3.46 8.27
CA SER A 209 -6.45 -2.11 8.36
C SER A 209 -6.09 -1.44 9.69
N VAL A 210 -6.07 -0.11 9.71
CA VAL A 210 -5.86 0.66 10.95
C VAL A 210 -7.18 0.76 11.71
N ILE A 211 -7.17 0.30 12.97
CA ILE A 211 -8.35 0.31 13.84
C ILE A 211 -8.82 1.75 14.07
N ASN A 212 -10.15 1.98 14.00
CA ASN A 212 -10.78 3.30 14.18
C ASN A 212 -10.36 4.36 13.15
N HIS A 213 -9.81 3.98 12.01
CA HIS A 213 -9.52 4.89 10.89
C HIS A 213 -10.60 4.72 9.80
N PRO A 214 -11.04 5.81 9.11
CA PRO A 214 -12.11 5.72 8.09
C PRO A 214 -11.73 4.81 6.93
N PHE A 215 -10.48 4.88 6.46
CA PHE A 215 -9.92 4.00 5.45
C PHE A 215 -8.39 4.05 5.53
N ALA A 216 -7.77 3.04 6.10
CA ALA A 216 -6.33 2.81 6.00
C ALA A 216 -6.14 1.30 5.84
N LEU A 217 -6.12 0.87 4.58
CA LEU A 217 -6.04 -0.53 4.16
C LEU A 217 -4.67 -0.80 3.55
N GLY A 218 -4.02 -1.86 4.01
CA GLY A 218 -2.83 -2.44 3.38
C GLY A 218 -3.15 -3.82 2.84
N VAL A 219 -2.69 -4.13 1.62
CA VAL A 219 -2.77 -5.47 1.00
C VAL A 219 -1.40 -5.90 0.51
N GLN A 220 -1.04 -7.17 0.66
CA GLN A 220 0.28 -7.68 0.29
C GLN A 220 0.36 -8.02 -1.21
N TRP A 221 -0.75 -8.46 -1.81
CA TRP A 221 -0.86 -8.69 -3.25
C TRP A 221 -0.91 -7.38 -4.06
N HIS A 222 -0.95 -7.50 -5.39
CA HIS A 222 -0.91 -6.39 -6.34
C HIS A 222 -2.25 -6.21 -7.07
N PRO A 223 -3.27 -5.55 -6.46
CA PRO A 223 -4.57 -5.31 -7.10
C PRO A 223 -4.51 -4.25 -8.20
N GLU A 224 -3.42 -3.47 -8.31
CA GLU A 224 -3.24 -2.48 -9.38
C GLU A 224 -2.96 -3.11 -10.74
N TRP A 225 -2.51 -4.39 -10.76
CA TRP A 225 -2.30 -5.11 -12.02
C TRP A 225 -3.64 -5.36 -12.72
N ASN A 226 -3.79 -4.81 -13.94
CA ASN A 226 -5.02 -4.87 -14.71
C ASN A 226 -6.28 -4.53 -13.89
N SER A 227 -6.19 -3.50 -13.04
CA SER A 227 -7.21 -3.15 -12.03
C SER A 227 -8.61 -2.94 -12.59
N SER A 228 -8.74 -2.50 -13.86
CA SER A 228 -10.02 -2.32 -14.54
C SER A 228 -10.69 -3.63 -14.97
N GLU A 229 -9.93 -4.73 -15.05
CA GLU A 229 -10.44 -6.02 -15.54
C GLU A 229 -10.96 -6.90 -14.40
N TYR A 230 -10.36 -6.78 -13.20
CA TYR A 230 -10.70 -7.62 -12.05
C TYR A 230 -11.69 -6.92 -11.12
N ALA A 231 -12.82 -7.56 -10.84
CA ALA A 231 -13.87 -7.00 -9.97
C ALA A 231 -13.36 -6.69 -8.55
N LEU A 232 -12.57 -7.59 -7.96
CA LEU A 232 -11.95 -7.38 -6.66
C LEU A 232 -11.10 -6.09 -6.63
N SER A 233 -10.22 -5.92 -7.61
CA SER A 233 -9.36 -4.75 -7.72
C SER A 233 -10.18 -3.46 -7.82
N ARG A 234 -11.22 -3.45 -8.66
CA ARG A 234 -12.12 -2.29 -8.78
C ARG A 234 -12.75 -1.93 -7.45
N ILE A 235 -13.31 -2.91 -6.72
CA ILE A 235 -13.95 -2.67 -5.41
C ILE A 235 -12.98 -2.03 -4.43
N LEU A 236 -11.73 -2.49 -4.36
CA LEU A 236 -10.73 -1.93 -3.46
C LEU A 236 -10.39 -0.47 -3.80
N PHE A 237 -10.12 -0.18 -5.08
CA PHE A 237 -9.79 1.17 -5.52
C PHE A 237 -11.00 2.12 -5.43
N GLU A 238 -12.20 1.68 -5.79
CA GLU A 238 -13.44 2.45 -5.65
C GLU A 238 -13.74 2.74 -4.17
N GLY A 239 -13.53 1.78 -3.28
CA GLY A 239 -13.66 1.95 -1.84
C GLY A 239 -12.70 3.02 -1.29
N PHE A 240 -11.44 2.98 -1.74
CA PHE A 240 -10.45 4.00 -1.40
C PHE A 240 -10.86 5.40 -1.89
N ILE A 241 -11.24 5.53 -3.16
CA ILE A 241 -11.66 6.83 -3.75
C ILE A 241 -12.91 7.36 -3.06
N THR A 242 -13.88 6.49 -2.73
CA THR A 242 -15.08 6.88 -1.96
C THR A 242 -14.70 7.43 -0.60
N ALA A 243 -13.76 6.81 0.11
CA ALA A 243 -13.28 7.33 1.39
C ALA A 243 -12.59 8.70 1.24
N CYS A 244 -11.83 8.91 0.16
CA CYS A 244 -11.22 10.21 -0.14
C CYS A 244 -12.27 11.29 -0.42
N GLN A 245 -13.37 10.96 -1.11
CA GLN A 245 -14.49 11.88 -1.34
C GLN A 245 -15.20 12.25 -0.03
N HIS A 246 -15.38 11.30 0.89
CA HIS A 246 -15.91 11.59 2.22
C HIS A 246 -14.97 12.52 3.01
N HIS A 247 -13.66 12.29 2.93
CA HIS A 247 -12.68 13.18 3.58
C HIS A 247 -12.74 14.62 3.04
N ILE A 248 -12.91 14.81 1.72
CA ILE A 248 -13.15 16.15 1.14
C ILE A 248 -14.38 16.80 1.73
N ALA A 249 -15.50 16.06 1.82
CA ALA A 249 -16.75 16.58 2.36
C ALA A 249 -16.64 16.97 3.84
N GLU A 250 -15.84 16.24 4.63
CA GLU A 250 -15.54 16.57 6.03
C GLU A 250 -14.69 17.84 6.14
N LYS A 251 -13.62 17.98 5.31
CA LYS A 251 -12.77 19.17 5.26
C LYS A 251 -13.55 20.45 4.92
N GLN A 252 -14.60 20.37 4.10
CA GLN A 252 -15.42 21.51 3.71
C GLN A 252 -16.43 21.96 4.79
N ARG A 253 -16.66 21.15 5.82
CA ARG A 253 -17.58 21.46 6.93
C ARG A 253 -16.89 22.13 8.12
N LEU A 254 -15.56 22.09 8.16
CA LEU A 254 -14.72 22.73 9.19
C LEU A 254 -14.32 24.15 8.78
#